data_cf01723849bb55cc5b585548f0662f30
#
_entry.id   cf01723849bb55cc5b585548f0662f30
#
_cell.length_a   1.000
_cell.length_b   1.000
_cell.length_c   1.000
_cell.angle_alpha   90.00
_cell.angle_beta   90.00
_cell.angle_gamma   90.00
#
_symmetry.space_group_name_H-M   'P 1'
#
loop_
_entity.id
_entity.type
_entity.pdbx_description
1 polymer ?
#
loop_
_entity_poly.entity_id
_entity_poly.type
_entity_poly.pdbx_seq_one_letter_code
_entity_poly.pdbx_strand_id
1 'polypeptide(L)'
;MTVSTRPALTRRWPAVAGAVFAGATAYDLATGVDLAQIVAASALIYLGAAAFGRQATAWPLFLGTFVVITLAKIAGFDGTVVLLALAVPLTIYAVATHRDIGRQGLALLAFGALALTALVVDETLGAYLVAAGLLGHTAWDIYHFRADRVVARSLAEFCMVLDTLLAVAVLVVEWT
;
A
#
# COMPACT_ATOMS: atom_id res chain seq x y z
N MET A 1 -39.01 10.06 10.60
CA MET A 1 -37.70 9.45 10.28
C MET A 1 -37.04 10.35 9.27
N THR A 2 -36.13 11.23 9.69
CA THR A 2 -35.34 12.10 8.80
C THR A 2 -34.16 11.29 8.30
N VAL A 3 -34.23 10.85 7.05
CA VAL A 3 -33.07 10.26 6.36
C VAL A 3 -32.05 11.38 6.14
N SER A 4 -31.02 11.42 6.99
CA SER A 4 -29.89 12.33 6.83
C SER A 4 -29.08 11.89 5.59
N THR A 5 -29.36 12.50 4.46
CA THR A 5 -28.56 12.36 3.23
C THR A 5 -27.26 13.15 3.41
N ARG A 6 -26.22 12.50 3.95
CA ARG A 6 -24.87 13.08 3.91
C ARG A 6 -24.50 13.35 2.45
N PRO A 7 -23.90 14.51 2.13
CA PRO A 7 -23.45 14.81 0.76
C PRO A 7 -22.59 13.69 0.20
N ALA A 8 -22.72 13.38 -1.09
CA ALA A 8 -21.98 12.28 -1.75
C ALA A 8 -20.45 12.38 -1.54
N LEU A 9 -19.91 13.60 -1.51
CA LEU A 9 -18.48 13.87 -1.23
C LEU A 9 -18.04 13.42 0.17
N THR A 10 -18.88 13.61 1.20
CA THR A 10 -18.54 13.17 2.57
C THR A 10 -18.58 11.64 2.71
N ARG A 11 -19.26 10.95 1.80
CA ARG A 11 -19.30 9.49 1.76
C ARG A 11 -18.12 8.89 0.98
N ARG A 12 -17.55 9.64 0.03
CA ARG A 12 -16.45 9.23 -0.86
C ARG A 12 -15.11 9.91 -0.54
N TRP A 13 -14.99 10.48 0.67
CA TRP A 13 -13.76 11.13 1.09
C TRP A 13 -12.51 10.25 0.95
N PRO A 14 -12.55 8.89 1.16
CA PRO A 14 -11.34 8.10 1.02
C PRO A 14 -10.85 8.07 -0.45
N ALA A 15 -11.78 7.91 -1.40
CA ALA A 15 -11.45 7.94 -2.83
C ALA A 15 -10.86 9.30 -3.25
N VAL A 16 -11.45 10.41 -2.77
CA VAL A 16 -10.95 11.77 -3.05
C VAL A 16 -9.55 11.95 -2.45
N ALA A 17 -9.37 11.55 -1.19
CA ALA A 17 -8.06 11.61 -0.53
C ALA A 17 -7.01 10.76 -1.26
N GLY A 18 -7.37 9.54 -1.71
CA GLY A 18 -6.50 8.68 -2.51
C GLY A 18 -6.08 9.33 -3.82
N ALA A 19 -7.01 9.98 -4.53
CA ALA A 19 -6.71 10.69 -5.77
C ALA A 19 -5.79 11.89 -5.55
N VAL A 20 -6.03 12.69 -4.49
CA VAL A 20 -5.17 13.83 -4.14
C VAL A 20 -3.77 13.35 -3.76
N PHE A 21 -3.67 12.29 -2.98
CA PHE A 21 -2.38 11.73 -2.57
C PHE A 21 -1.63 11.13 -3.77
N ALA A 22 -2.34 10.44 -4.69
CA ALA A 22 -1.75 9.95 -5.94
C ALA A 22 -1.19 11.08 -6.79
N GLY A 23 -1.96 12.18 -6.99
CA GLY A 23 -1.51 13.33 -7.74
C GLY A 23 -0.28 14.01 -7.11
N ALA A 24 -0.24 14.14 -5.78
CA ALA A 24 0.90 14.69 -5.07
C ALA A 24 2.15 13.79 -5.19
N THR A 25 1.98 12.47 -5.13
CA THR A 25 3.08 11.50 -5.28
C THR A 25 3.58 11.45 -6.73
N ALA A 26 2.68 11.49 -7.71
CA ALA A 26 3.04 11.44 -9.13
C ALA A 26 3.66 12.75 -9.64
N TYR A 27 3.44 13.89 -8.97
CA TYR A 27 3.96 15.19 -9.40
C TYR A 27 5.50 15.24 -9.46
N ASP A 28 6.18 14.54 -8.56
CA ASP A 28 7.65 14.49 -8.47
C ASP A 28 8.20 13.09 -8.81
N LEU A 29 7.45 12.34 -9.62
CA LEU A 29 7.83 10.99 -10.02
C LEU A 29 8.93 11.06 -11.07
N ALA A 30 10.16 10.75 -10.67
CA ALA A 30 11.31 10.67 -11.58
C ALA A 30 11.33 9.34 -12.33
N THR A 31 11.10 8.22 -11.62
CA THR A 31 11.06 6.87 -12.18
C THR A 31 9.97 6.03 -11.54
N GLY A 32 9.43 5.06 -12.30
CA GLY A 32 8.40 4.16 -11.77
C GLY A 32 8.90 3.29 -10.62
N VAL A 33 10.19 2.98 -10.57
CA VAL A 33 10.84 2.16 -9.54
C VAL A 33 10.75 2.81 -8.15
N ASP A 34 10.78 4.14 -8.08
CA ASP A 34 10.65 4.88 -6.82
C ASP A 34 9.36 4.53 -6.04
N LEU A 35 8.34 4.01 -6.72
CA LEU A 35 7.10 3.57 -6.10
C LEU A 35 7.11 2.14 -5.58
N ALA A 36 8.21 1.38 -5.70
CA ALA A 36 8.34 0.03 -5.13
C ALA A 36 8.05 0.03 -3.62
N GLN A 37 8.46 1.10 -2.91
CA GLN A 37 8.16 1.31 -1.50
C GLN A 37 6.65 1.40 -1.20
N ILE A 38 5.82 1.87 -2.13
CA ILE A 38 4.36 1.95 -1.95
C ILE A 38 3.79 0.53 -1.96
N VAL A 39 4.23 -0.34 -2.90
CA VAL A 39 3.83 -1.75 -2.96
C VAL A 39 4.19 -2.47 -1.65
N ALA A 40 5.40 -2.26 -1.14
CA ALA A 40 5.85 -2.83 0.14
C ALA A 40 5.05 -2.29 1.32
N ALA A 41 4.79 -0.97 1.37
CA ALA A 41 4.00 -0.33 2.42
C ALA A 41 2.58 -0.90 2.49
N SER A 42 1.92 -1.00 1.33
CA SER A 42 0.57 -1.53 1.23
C SER A 42 0.48 -2.96 1.80
N ALA A 43 1.39 -3.85 1.39
CA ALA A 43 1.44 -5.22 1.90
C ALA A 43 1.73 -5.27 3.42
N LEU A 44 2.63 -4.41 3.93
CA LEU A 44 2.97 -4.32 5.36
C LEU A 44 1.79 -3.84 6.20
N ILE A 45 0.99 -2.90 5.72
CA ILE A 45 -0.20 -2.41 6.41
C ILE A 45 -1.21 -3.53 6.61
N TYR A 46 -1.44 -4.36 5.57
CA TYR A 46 -2.35 -5.51 5.66
C TYR A 46 -1.84 -6.56 6.64
N LEU A 47 -0.54 -6.88 6.60
CA LEU A 47 0.08 -7.78 7.57
C LEU A 47 -0.08 -7.24 9.00
N GLY A 48 0.20 -5.95 9.21
CA GLY A 48 0.10 -5.30 10.51
C GLY A 48 -1.32 -5.28 11.05
N ALA A 49 -2.29 -4.93 10.23
CA ALA A 49 -3.69 -4.94 10.64
C ALA A 49 -4.16 -6.34 11.06
N ALA A 50 -3.72 -7.39 10.33
CA ALA A 50 -3.98 -8.78 10.70
C ALA A 50 -3.25 -9.18 11.99
N ALA A 51 -1.98 -8.79 12.15
CA ALA A 51 -1.19 -9.06 13.34
C ALA A 51 -1.81 -8.47 14.61
N PHE A 52 -2.32 -7.23 14.53
CA PHE A 52 -3.04 -6.60 15.64
C PHE A 52 -4.49 -7.09 15.77
N GLY A 53 -5.05 -7.73 14.74
CA GLY A 53 -6.42 -8.23 14.73
C GLY A 53 -7.49 -7.14 14.82
N ARG A 54 -7.21 -5.92 14.36
CA ARG A 54 -8.11 -4.75 14.46
C ARG A 54 -8.04 -3.91 13.20
N GLN A 55 -9.15 -3.82 12.46
CA GLN A 55 -9.26 -2.97 11.25
C GLN A 55 -8.89 -1.50 11.50
N ALA A 56 -9.19 -0.99 12.72
CA ALA A 56 -8.89 0.39 13.08
C ALA A 56 -7.40 0.72 13.11
N THR A 57 -6.51 -0.29 13.19
CA THR A 57 -5.05 -0.07 13.14
C THR A 57 -4.53 0.26 11.74
N ALA A 58 -5.33 0.05 10.71
CA ALA A 58 -4.91 0.23 9.32
C ALA A 58 -4.49 1.68 9.01
N TRP A 59 -5.24 2.69 9.45
CA TRP A 59 -4.87 4.10 9.27
C TRP A 59 -3.60 4.51 10.06
N PRO A 60 -3.48 4.19 11.36
CA PRO A 60 -2.21 4.40 12.07
C PRO A 60 -1.01 3.72 11.41
N LEU A 61 -1.18 2.49 10.90
CA LEU A 61 -0.12 1.79 10.16
C LEU A 61 0.23 2.52 8.86
N PHE A 62 -0.75 2.98 8.08
CA PHE A 62 -0.51 3.79 6.89
C PHE A 62 0.31 5.05 7.22
N LEU A 63 -0.08 5.81 8.24
CA LEU A 63 0.70 6.97 8.66
C LEU A 63 2.10 6.58 9.15
N GLY A 64 2.21 5.46 9.85
CA GLY A 64 3.49 4.92 10.31
C GLY A 64 4.41 4.54 9.15
N THR A 65 3.90 3.88 8.10
CA THR A 65 4.72 3.56 6.91
C THR A 65 5.20 4.82 6.19
N PHE A 66 4.38 5.85 6.11
CA PHE A 66 4.78 7.14 5.55
C PHE A 66 5.93 7.79 6.33
N VAL A 67 5.85 7.78 7.67
CA VAL A 67 6.94 8.27 8.53
C VAL A 67 8.21 7.43 8.33
N VAL A 68 8.09 6.10 8.29
CA VAL A 68 9.23 5.19 8.07
C VAL A 68 9.91 5.47 6.73
N ILE A 69 9.14 5.59 5.64
CA ILE A 69 9.68 5.93 4.31
C ILE A 69 10.44 7.26 4.35
N THR A 70 9.83 8.28 4.97
CA THR A 70 10.46 9.60 5.08
C THR A 70 11.78 9.54 5.86
N LEU A 71 11.79 8.84 7.00
CA LEU A 71 12.99 8.69 7.83
C LEU A 71 14.07 7.85 7.13
N ALA A 72 13.68 6.78 6.43
CA ALA A 72 14.59 5.97 5.64
C ALA A 72 15.27 6.82 4.57
N LYS A 73 14.50 7.62 3.82
CA LYS A 73 15.02 8.54 2.79
C LYS A 73 16.00 9.56 3.37
N ILE A 74 15.69 10.16 4.52
CA ILE A 74 16.57 11.11 5.22
C ILE A 74 17.88 10.42 5.66
N ALA A 75 17.79 9.17 6.11
CA ALA A 75 18.95 8.38 6.56
C ALA A 75 19.75 7.73 5.41
N GLY A 76 19.34 7.91 4.14
CA GLY A 76 20.01 7.35 2.98
C GLY A 76 19.73 5.86 2.75
N PHE A 77 18.65 5.31 3.33
CA PHE A 77 18.22 3.94 3.12
C PHE A 77 17.07 3.85 2.13
N ASP A 78 16.99 2.73 1.42
CA ASP A 78 15.83 2.42 0.58
C ASP A 78 14.59 2.09 1.43
N GLY A 79 13.48 2.79 1.17
CA GLY A 79 12.24 2.66 1.93
C GLY A 79 11.62 1.26 1.81
N THR A 80 11.74 0.61 0.64
CA THR A 80 11.22 -0.75 0.39
C THR A 80 11.91 -1.76 1.30
N VAL A 81 13.25 -1.69 1.37
CA VAL A 81 14.06 -2.59 2.20
C VAL A 81 13.73 -2.40 3.68
N VAL A 82 13.64 -1.15 4.13
CA VAL A 82 13.31 -0.84 5.54
C VAL A 82 11.92 -1.35 5.92
N LEU A 83 10.92 -1.14 5.06
CA LEU A 83 9.56 -1.61 5.30
C LEU A 83 9.48 -3.14 5.36
N LEU A 84 10.16 -3.84 4.45
CA LEU A 84 10.20 -5.30 4.46
C LEU A 84 10.97 -5.85 5.65
N ALA A 85 12.02 -5.17 6.11
CA ALA A 85 12.70 -5.53 7.36
C ALA A 85 11.75 -5.41 8.57
N LEU A 86 10.87 -4.41 8.61
CA LEU A 86 9.87 -4.26 9.67
C LEU A 86 8.78 -5.35 9.64
N ALA A 87 8.59 -6.04 8.52
CA ALA A 87 7.67 -7.17 8.44
C ALA A 87 8.14 -8.35 9.32
N VAL A 88 9.45 -8.49 9.56
CA VAL A 88 10.00 -9.59 10.38
C VAL A 88 9.51 -9.52 11.83
N PRO A 89 9.76 -8.44 12.60
CA PRO A 89 9.27 -8.36 13.97
C PRO A 89 7.74 -8.40 14.05
N LEU A 90 7.04 -7.88 13.05
CA LEU A 90 5.58 -7.91 13.01
C LEU A 90 5.05 -9.34 12.80
N THR A 91 5.71 -10.12 11.96
CA THR A 91 5.41 -11.55 11.76
C THR A 91 5.68 -12.34 13.04
N ILE A 92 6.81 -12.10 13.70
CA ILE A 92 7.16 -12.74 14.98
C ILE A 92 6.09 -12.43 16.04
N TYR A 93 5.69 -11.16 16.16
CA TYR A 93 4.63 -10.76 17.07
C TYR A 93 3.30 -11.49 16.77
N ALA A 94 2.90 -11.56 15.49
CA ALA A 94 1.68 -12.22 15.10
C ALA A 94 1.69 -13.72 15.43
N VAL A 95 2.78 -14.40 15.16
CA VAL A 95 2.97 -15.83 15.50
C VAL A 95 2.95 -16.02 17.02
N ALA A 96 3.68 -15.21 17.78
CA ALA A 96 3.73 -15.29 19.24
C ALA A 96 2.35 -15.02 19.90
N THR A 97 1.51 -14.23 19.24
CA THR A 97 0.15 -13.92 19.74
C THR A 97 -0.95 -14.78 19.06
N HIS A 98 -0.57 -15.84 18.35
CA HIS A 98 -1.46 -16.79 17.67
C HIS A 98 -2.47 -16.11 16.72
N ARG A 99 -2.03 -15.06 16.00
CA ARG A 99 -2.85 -14.38 15.00
C ARG A 99 -2.83 -15.12 13.67
N ASP A 100 -3.99 -15.21 13.02
CA ASP A 100 -4.08 -15.74 11.66
C ASP A 100 -3.62 -14.68 10.65
N ILE A 101 -2.36 -14.80 10.24
CA ILE A 101 -1.75 -13.94 9.21
C ILE A 101 -1.42 -14.70 7.92
N GLY A 102 -1.82 -15.95 7.78
CA GLY A 102 -1.38 -16.81 6.68
C GLY A 102 -1.59 -16.16 5.31
N ARG A 103 -2.79 -15.66 5.03
CA ARG A 103 -3.10 -15.00 3.76
C ARG A 103 -2.33 -13.69 3.56
N GLN A 104 -2.21 -12.88 4.62
CA GLN A 104 -1.50 -11.60 4.54
C GLN A 104 0.02 -11.80 4.46
N GLY A 105 0.54 -12.84 5.09
CA GLY A 105 1.94 -13.23 4.96
C GLY A 105 2.28 -13.67 3.54
N LEU A 106 1.44 -14.49 2.90
CA LEU A 106 1.62 -14.87 1.49
C LEU A 106 1.54 -13.64 0.57
N ALA A 107 0.60 -12.72 0.80
CA ALA A 107 0.51 -11.49 0.04
C ALA A 107 1.76 -10.62 0.23
N LEU A 108 2.25 -10.48 1.47
CA LEU A 108 3.50 -9.76 1.74
C LEU A 108 4.69 -10.39 1.00
N LEU A 109 4.80 -11.72 1.00
CA LEU A 109 5.87 -12.41 0.27
C LEU A 109 5.78 -12.14 -1.24
N ALA A 110 4.58 -12.21 -1.82
CA ALA A 110 4.39 -11.98 -3.25
C ALA A 110 4.68 -10.51 -3.63
N PHE A 111 4.06 -9.55 -2.96
CA PHE A 111 4.25 -8.11 -3.24
C PHE A 111 5.65 -7.64 -2.83
N GLY A 112 6.20 -8.15 -1.73
CA GLY A 112 7.55 -7.84 -1.29
C GLY A 112 8.61 -8.37 -2.24
N ALA A 113 8.47 -9.62 -2.71
CA ALA A 113 9.38 -10.18 -3.72
C ALA A 113 9.32 -9.38 -5.02
N LEU A 114 8.12 -8.99 -5.46
CA LEU A 114 7.92 -8.16 -6.65
C LEU A 114 8.59 -6.78 -6.48
N ALA A 115 8.38 -6.12 -5.33
CA ALA A 115 8.98 -4.83 -5.03
C ALA A 115 10.52 -4.91 -4.97
N LEU A 116 11.09 -5.95 -4.34
CA LEU A 116 12.54 -6.15 -4.32
C LEU A 116 13.10 -6.48 -5.70
N THR A 117 12.38 -7.27 -6.50
CA THR A 117 12.82 -7.57 -7.88
C THR A 117 12.86 -6.29 -8.71
N ALA A 118 11.89 -5.40 -8.54
CA ALA A 118 11.87 -4.12 -9.24
C ALA A 118 13.11 -3.25 -8.97
N LEU A 119 13.73 -3.37 -7.78
CA LEU A 119 14.93 -2.61 -7.42
C LEU A 119 16.23 -3.16 -8.03
N VAL A 120 16.24 -4.41 -8.54
CA VAL A 120 17.47 -5.09 -8.99
C VAL A 120 17.49 -5.40 -10.50
N VAL A 121 16.37 -5.23 -11.20
CA VAL A 121 16.28 -5.34 -12.66
C VAL A 121 16.57 -3.99 -13.32
N ASP A 122 16.55 -3.94 -14.65
CA ASP A 122 16.61 -2.65 -15.35
C ASP A 122 15.41 -1.76 -15.01
N GLU A 123 15.58 -0.45 -15.15
CA GLU A 123 14.63 0.56 -14.69
C GLU A 123 13.24 0.40 -15.33
N THR A 124 13.19 0.17 -16.64
CA THR A 124 11.93 0.00 -17.37
C THR A 124 11.17 -1.25 -16.92
N LEU A 125 11.86 -2.39 -16.80
CA LEU A 125 11.24 -3.61 -16.28
C LEU A 125 10.82 -3.43 -14.82
N GLY A 126 11.63 -2.76 -14.02
CA GLY A 126 11.32 -2.41 -12.63
C GLY A 126 10.04 -1.60 -12.52
N ALA A 127 9.88 -0.57 -13.36
CA ALA A 127 8.67 0.25 -13.41
C ALA A 127 7.43 -0.57 -13.80
N TYR A 128 7.51 -1.45 -14.79
CA TYR A 128 6.40 -2.35 -15.13
C TYR A 128 6.06 -3.32 -14.00
N LEU A 129 7.04 -3.84 -13.28
CA LEU A 129 6.80 -4.67 -12.10
C LEU A 129 6.08 -3.89 -11.00
N VAL A 130 6.49 -2.64 -10.74
CA VAL A 130 5.81 -1.76 -9.78
C VAL A 130 4.37 -1.49 -10.21
N ALA A 131 4.13 -1.14 -11.47
CA ALA A 131 2.78 -0.93 -11.98
C ALA A 131 1.91 -2.19 -11.81
N ALA A 132 2.46 -3.37 -12.13
CA ALA A 132 1.78 -4.65 -11.92
C ALA A 132 1.50 -4.92 -10.43
N GLY A 133 2.44 -4.57 -9.54
CA GLY A 133 2.27 -4.67 -8.09
C GLY A 133 1.15 -3.78 -7.57
N LEU A 134 1.11 -2.52 -7.99
CA LEU A 134 0.06 -1.57 -7.63
C LEU A 134 -1.32 -2.04 -8.12
N LEU A 135 -1.44 -2.51 -9.37
CA LEU A 135 -2.71 -3.06 -9.89
C LEU A 135 -3.12 -4.36 -9.18
N GLY A 136 -2.15 -5.22 -8.88
CA GLY A 136 -2.38 -6.42 -8.06
C GLY A 136 -2.89 -6.07 -6.67
N HIS A 137 -2.29 -5.03 -6.05
CA HIS A 137 -2.73 -4.54 -4.75
C HIS A 137 -4.12 -3.88 -4.83
N THR A 138 -4.43 -3.15 -5.90
CA THR A 138 -5.81 -2.66 -6.17
C THR A 138 -6.83 -3.80 -6.15
N ALA A 139 -6.52 -4.94 -6.80
CA ALA A 139 -7.40 -6.11 -6.76
C ALA A 139 -7.53 -6.69 -5.33
N TRP A 140 -6.45 -6.66 -4.55
CA TRP A 140 -6.43 -7.05 -3.15
C TRP A 140 -7.30 -6.14 -2.28
N ASP A 141 -7.23 -4.82 -2.51
CA ASP A 141 -8.08 -3.83 -1.85
C ASP A 141 -9.56 -4.02 -2.17
N ILE A 142 -9.90 -4.27 -3.44
CA ILE A 142 -11.28 -4.56 -3.87
C ILE A 142 -11.83 -5.79 -3.12
N TYR A 143 -11.01 -6.84 -3.01
CA TYR A 143 -11.40 -8.04 -2.27
C TYR A 143 -11.69 -7.71 -0.79
N HIS A 144 -10.78 -7.01 -0.10
CA HIS A 144 -10.93 -6.68 1.32
C HIS A 144 -12.02 -5.64 1.58
N PHE A 145 -12.20 -4.68 0.68
CA PHE A 145 -13.31 -3.73 0.72
C PHE A 145 -14.67 -4.44 0.69
N ARG A 146 -14.81 -5.43 -0.20
CA ARG A 146 -16.05 -6.22 -0.31
C ARG A 146 -16.25 -7.16 0.87
N ALA A 147 -15.18 -7.79 1.33
CA ALA A 147 -15.19 -8.73 2.44
C ALA A 147 -15.33 -8.05 3.81
N ASP A 148 -15.07 -6.74 3.90
CA ASP A 148 -15.03 -5.94 5.14
C ASP A 148 -14.15 -6.61 6.22
N ARG A 149 -12.93 -6.95 5.85
CA ARG A 149 -12.00 -7.70 6.70
C ARG A 149 -10.60 -7.10 6.67
N VAL A 150 -9.84 -7.35 7.74
CA VAL A 150 -8.43 -7.01 7.94
C VAL A 150 -8.19 -5.52 8.08
N VAL A 151 -8.53 -4.72 7.08
CA VAL A 151 -8.39 -3.26 7.10
C VAL A 151 -9.73 -2.56 7.07
N ALA A 152 -9.80 -1.31 7.52
CA ALA A 152 -10.99 -0.50 7.41
C ALA A 152 -11.36 -0.28 5.93
N ARG A 153 -12.65 -0.37 5.59
CA ARG A 153 -13.13 -0.14 4.21
C ARG A 153 -12.70 1.21 3.65
N SER A 154 -12.61 2.24 4.50
CA SER A 154 -12.14 3.56 4.09
C SER A 154 -10.68 3.54 3.64
N LEU A 155 -9.81 2.74 4.27
CA LEU A 155 -8.42 2.59 3.83
C LEU A 155 -8.36 1.78 2.52
N ALA A 156 -9.08 0.68 2.42
CA ALA A 156 -9.13 -0.10 1.19
C ALA A 156 -9.65 0.74 -0.01
N GLU A 157 -10.67 1.58 0.19
CA GLU A 157 -11.15 2.51 -0.85
C GLU A 157 -10.09 3.56 -1.22
N PHE A 158 -9.39 4.10 -0.23
CA PHE A 158 -8.28 5.04 -0.44
C PHE A 158 -7.15 4.41 -1.25
N CYS A 159 -6.64 3.24 -0.82
CA CYS A 159 -5.54 2.54 -1.49
C CYS A 159 -5.93 2.08 -2.90
N MET A 160 -7.14 1.55 -3.09
CA MET A 160 -7.64 1.15 -4.41
C MET A 160 -7.55 2.30 -5.43
N VAL A 161 -7.92 3.53 -5.04
CA VAL A 161 -7.83 4.70 -5.93
C VAL A 161 -6.38 5.15 -6.08
N LEU A 162 -5.63 5.22 -4.99
CA LEU A 162 -4.22 5.60 -4.97
C LEU A 162 -3.40 4.70 -5.89
N ASP A 163 -3.46 3.39 -5.66
CA ASP A 163 -2.63 2.41 -6.37
C ASP A 163 -2.98 2.34 -7.86
N THR A 164 -4.28 2.43 -8.20
CA THR A 164 -4.71 2.50 -9.62
C THR A 164 -4.14 3.73 -10.32
N LEU A 165 -4.25 4.91 -9.71
CA LEU A 165 -3.77 6.15 -10.32
C LEU A 165 -2.25 6.20 -10.42
N LEU A 166 -1.53 5.69 -9.41
CA LEU A 166 -0.07 5.59 -9.45
C LEU A 166 0.39 4.59 -10.52
N ALA A 167 -0.27 3.43 -10.65
CA ALA A 167 0.03 2.48 -11.72
C ALA A 167 -0.14 3.10 -13.10
N VAL A 168 -1.23 3.85 -13.31
CA VAL A 168 -1.45 4.59 -14.57
C VAL A 168 -0.37 5.64 -14.79
N ALA A 169 0.02 6.40 -13.76
CA ALA A 169 1.07 7.40 -13.87
C ALA A 169 2.41 6.78 -14.27
N VAL A 170 2.81 5.66 -13.64
CA VAL A 170 4.02 4.90 -14.01
C VAL A 170 3.96 4.48 -15.48
N LEU A 171 2.86 3.85 -15.91
CA LEU A 171 2.73 3.38 -17.29
C LEU A 171 2.76 4.52 -18.31
N VAL A 172 2.25 5.71 -17.96
CA VAL A 172 2.31 6.89 -18.83
C VAL A 172 3.73 7.42 -18.92
N VAL A 173 4.46 7.51 -17.79
CA VAL A 173 5.85 7.98 -17.78
C VAL A 173 6.76 7.06 -18.58
N GLU A 174 6.59 5.75 -18.47
CA GLU A 174 7.41 4.77 -19.23
C GLU A 174 7.07 4.74 -20.73
N TRP A 175 5.91 5.24 -21.14
CA TRP A 175 5.51 5.28 -22.55
C TRP A 175 5.98 6.56 -23.27
N THR A 176 6.29 7.64 -22.56
CA THR A 176 6.62 8.95 -23.14
C THR A 176 8.11 9.21 -23.20
#